data_b2334d3d1c451aa99c494f5f0cad78d3
#
_entry.id   b2334d3d1c451aa99c494f5f0cad78d3
#
_cell.length_a   1.000
_cell.length_b   1.000
_cell.length_c   1.000
_cell.angle_alpha   90.00
_cell.angle_beta   90.00
_cell.angle_gamma   90.00
#
_symmetry.space_group_name_H-M   'P 1'
#
loop_
_entity.id
_entity.type
_entity.pdbx_description
1 polymer ?
#
loop_
_entity_poly.entity_id
_entity_poly.type
_entity_poly.pdbx_seq_one_letter_code
_entity_poly.pdbx_strand_id
1 'polypeptide(L)'
;MKTKRIIYYVATVLLTAIMCFSVFNYFFNYEMIAGFFESMGYPIYLIYPLAIAKIFGLLAIWGNFSKCLKEWAYAGFFYDTVLAFFAHYMVSDGQHLFAVIAFFAVLTSYFTGKQVRP
;
A
#
# COMPACT_ATOMS: atom_id res chain seq x y z
N MET A 1 -4.53 -8.19 23.61
CA MET A 1 -4.37 -9.64 23.60
C MET A 1 -3.24 -10.01 22.67
N LYS A 2 -2.49 -11.06 23.02
CA LYS A 2 -1.31 -11.46 22.25
C LYS A 2 -1.64 -11.79 20.79
N THR A 3 -2.74 -12.50 20.54
CA THR A 3 -3.10 -12.92 19.19
C THR A 3 -3.37 -11.72 18.29
N LYS A 4 -4.13 -10.73 18.76
CA LYS A 4 -4.43 -9.54 17.97
C LYS A 4 -3.17 -8.72 17.69
N ARG A 5 -2.26 -8.64 18.68
CA ARG A 5 -1.00 -7.94 18.50
C ARG A 5 -0.14 -8.61 17.44
N ILE A 6 -0.06 -9.94 17.45
CA ILE A 6 0.69 -10.72 16.47
C ILE A 6 0.09 -10.50 15.08
N ILE A 7 -1.24 -10.60 14.95
CA ILE A 7 -1.94 -10.41 13.68
C ILE A 7 -1.68 -8.99 13.15
N TYR A 8 -1.77 -7.99 14.02
CA TYR A 8 -1.54 -6.60 13.63
C TYR A 8 -0.13 -6.42 13.06
N TYR A 9 0.89 -6.88 13.78
CA TYR A 9 2.27 -6.68 13.35
C TYR A 9 2.60 -7.50 12.11
N VAL A 10 2.10 -8.72 11.98
CA VAL A 10 2.30 -9.52 10.77
C VAL A 10 1.68 -8.82 9.57
N ALA A 11 0.43 -8.37 9.70
CA ALA A 11 -0.25 -7.67 8.60
C ALA A 11 0.45 -6.36 8.24
N THR A 12 0.89 -5.60 9.24
CA THR A 12 1.53 -4.32 9.03
C THR A 12 2.92 -4.48 8.40
N VAL A 13 3.68 -5.49 8.83
CA VAL A 13 4.99 -5.80 8.23
C VAL A 13 4.80 -6.26 6.78
N LEU A 14 3.81 -7.10 6.52
CA LEU A 14 3.52 -7.55 5.15
C LEU A 14 3.13 -6.37 4.26
N LEU A 15 2.27 -5.50 4.73
CA LEU A 15 1.89 -4.28 4.01
C LEU A 15 3.13 -3.42 3.74
N THR A 16 3.97 -3.24 4.74
CA THR A 16 5.19 -2.45 4.62
C THR A 16 6.14 -3.04 3.57
N ALA A 17 6.32 -4.36 3.59
CA ALA A 17 7.18 -5.03 2.62
C ALA A 17 6.67 -4.83 1.19
N ILE A 18 5.37 -4.99 0.97
CA ILE A 18 4.76 -4.82 -0.35
C ILE A 18 4.90 -3.37 -0.81
N MET A 19 4.63 -2.41 0.06
CA MET A 19 4.72 -0.98 -0.30
C MET A 19 6.15 -0.54 -0.52
N CYS A 20 7.10 -1.02 0.26
CA CYS A 20 8.53 -0.73 0.04
C CYS A 20 9.01 -1.30 -1.29
N PHE A 21 8.58 -2.51 -1.63
CA PHE A 21 8.90 -3.10 -2.92
C PHE A 21 8.32 -2.25 -4.06
N SER A 22 7.09 -1.77 -3.91
CA SER A 22 6.45 -0.90 -4.88
C SER A 22 7.22 0.41 -5.05
N VAL A 23 7.59 1.04 -3.94
CA VAL A 23 8.37 2.30 -3.97
C VAL A 23 9.73 2.08 -4.63
N PHE A 24 10.39 0.96 -4.30
CA PHE A 24 11.66 0.60 -4.92
C PHE A 24 11.53 0.54 -6.44
N ASN A 25 10.48 -0.14 -6.96
CA ASN A 25 10.25 -0.21 -8.38
C ASN A 25 9.94 1.15 -9.01
N TYR A 26 9.24 2.02 -8.29
CA TYR A 26 8.92 3.36 -8.78
C TYR A 26 10.18 4.21 -8.99
N PHE A 27 11.20 4.04 -8.17
CA PHE A 27 12.44 4.79 -8.29
C PHE A 27 13.48 4.11 -9.17
N PHE A 28 13.63 2.79 -9.06
CA PHE A 28 14.72 2.07 -9.72
C PHE A 28 14.31 1.40 -11.03
N ASN A 29 13.03 1.13 -11.22
CA ASN A 29 12.49 0.57 -12.47
C ASN A 29 11.48 1.52 -13.08
N TYR A 30 11.82 2.79 -13.12
CA TYR A 30 10.90 3.86 -13.55
C TYR A 30 10.32 3.60 -14.94
N GLU A 31 11.15 3.17 -15.91
CA GLU A 31 10.70 2.96 -17.28
C GLU A 31 9.63 1.86 -17.35
N MET A 32 9.81 0.78 -16.60
CA MET A 32 8.83 -0.30 -16.53
C MET A 32 7.51 0.21 -15.95
N ILE A 33 7.59 0.96 -14.86
CA ILE A 33 6.40 1.51 -14.20
C ILE A 33 5.73 2.56 -15.09
N ALA A 34 6.50 3.38 -15.79
CA ALA A 34 5.95 4.36 -16.74
C ALA A 34 5.19 3.66 -17.86
N GLY A 35 5.72 2.56 -18.38
CA GLY A 35 5.04 1.75 -19.38
C GLY A 35 3.71 1.20 -18.85
N PHE A 36 3.69 0.76 -17.60
CA PHE A 36 2.47 0.31 -16.92
C PHE A 36 1.43 1.42 -16.86
N PHE A 37 1.85 2.61 -16.40
CA PHE A 37 0.94 3.76 -16.27
C PHE A 37 0.36 4.16 -17.62
N GLU A 38 1.19 4.17 -18.66
CA GLU A 38 0.71 4.49 -20.00
C GLU A 38 -0.30 3.47 -20.51
N SER A 39 -0.05 2.18 -20.31
CA SER A 39 -0.98 1.13 -20.76
C SER A 39 -2.31 1.17 -20.01
N MET A 40 -2.34 1.71 -18.79
CA MET A 40 -3.55 1.88 -17.99
C MET A 40 -4.23 3.24 -18.21
N GLY A 41 -3.62 4.12 -18.99
CA GLY A 41 -4.16 5.46 -19.23
C GLY A 41 -3.91 6.45 -18.10
N TYR A 42 -3.01 6.15 -17.17
CA TYR A 42 -2.68 7.06 -16.07
C TYR A 42 -1.53 7.99 -16.45
N PRO A 43 -1.54 9.25 -15.96
CA PRO A 43 -0.42 10.16 -16.20
C PRO A 43 0.85 9.65 -15.52
N ILE A 44 1.97 9.66 -16.24
CA ILE A 44 3.24 9.18 -15.69
C ILE A 44 3.81 10.12 -14.62
N TYR A 45 3.40 11.40 -14.59
CA TYR A 45 3.87 12.31 -13.56
C TYR A 45 3.40 11.92 -12.15
N LEU A 46 2.42 11.01 -12.04
CA LEU A 46 1.95 10.54 -10.74
C LEU A 46 2.92 9.58 -10.04
N ILE A 47 3.91 9.03 -10.76
CA ILE A 47 4.79 8.00 -10.21
C ILE A 47 5.53 8.47 -8.97
N TYR A 48 6.24 9.61 -9.05
CA TYR A 48 6.98 10.11 -7.90
C TYR A 48 6.10 10.62 -6.76
N PRO A 49 5.04 11.40 -7.02
CA PRO A 49 4.11 11.77 -5.95
C PRO A 49 3.50 10.57 -5.23
N LEU A 50 3.13 9.51 -5.96
CA LEU A 50 2.58 8.31 -5.34
C LEU A 50 3.62 7.58 -4.48
N ALA A 51 4.86 7.49 -4.96
CA ALA A 51 5.94 6.87 -4.20
C ALA A 51 6.18 7.63 -2.88
N ILE A 52 6.23 8.95 -2.95
CA ILE A 52 6.41 9.79 -1.78
C ILE A 52 5.24 9.64 -0.81
N ALA A 53 4.01 9.63 -1.34
CA ALA A 53 2.81 9.45 -0.52
C ALA A 53 2.83 8.09 0.20
N LYS A 54 3.29 7.03 -0.46
CA LYS A 54 3.41 5.71 0.17
C LYS A 54 4.41 5.74 1.33
N ILE A 55 5.54 6.41 1.16
CA ILE A 55 6.55 6.55 2.21
C ILE A 55 5.95 7.29 3.41
N PHE A 56 5.30 8.43 3.18
CA PHE A 56 4.67 9.18 4.26
C PHE A 56 3.55 8.38 4.93
N GLY A 57 2.79 7.60 4.16
CA GLY A 57 1.76 6.74 4.72
C GLY A 57 2.32 5.70 5.66
N LEU A 58 3.43 5.04 5.28
CA LEU A 58 4.08 4.07 6.15
C LEU A 58 4.63 4.71 7.42
N LEU A 59 5.20 5.92 7.29
CA LEU A 59 5.69 6.66 8.46
C LEU A 59 4.54 7.01 9.41
N ALA A 60 3.39 7.40 8.87
CA ALA A 60 2.22 7.72 9.69
C ALA A 60 1.71 6.51 10.45
N ILE A 61 1.70 5.33 9.81
CA ILE A 61 1.24 4.09 10.44
C ILE A 61 2.21 3.65 11.52
N TRP A 62 3.50 3.58 11.21
CA TRP A 62 4.50 3.10 12.17
C TRP A 62 4.80 4.12 13.27
N GLY A 63 4.80 5.41 12.92
CA GLY A 63 5.07 6.46 13.89
C GLY A 63 3.99 6.63 14.93
N ASN A 64 2.73 6.38 14.55
CA ASN A 64 1.57 6.48 15.43
C ASN A 64 1.49 7.82 16.18
N PHE A 65 1.94 8.90 15.52
CA PHE A 65 2.00 10.22 16.14
C PHE A 65 0.73 11.06 15.90
N SER A 66 -0.16 10.61 15.01
CA SER A 66 -1.41 11.32 14.75
C SER A 66 -2.45 10.32 14.28
N LYS A 67 -3.60 10.27 14.97
CA LYS A 67 -4.72 9.42 14.56
C LYS A 67 -5.26 9.84 13.19
N CYS A 68 -5.35 11.14 12.95
CA CYS A 68 -5.88 11.67 11.69
C CYS A 68 -5.00 11.25 10.52
N LEU A 69 -3.69 11.43 10.63
CA LEU A 69 -2.76 11.03 9.56
C LEU A 69 -2.75 9.53 9.36
N LYS A 70 -2.86 8.76 10.43
CA LYS A 70 -2.91 7.29 10.35
C LYS A 70 -4.18 6.84 9.62
N GLU A 71 -5.33 7.45 9.92
CA GLU A 71 -6.57 7.13 9.21
C GLU A 71 -6.46 7.47 7.73
N TRP A 72 -5.86 8.59 7.40
CA TRP A 72 -5.67 8.99 6.00
C TRP A 72 -4.71 8.04 5.29
N ALA A 73 -3.66 7.58 5.97
CA ALA A 73 -2.71 6.62 5.40
C ALA A 73 -3.41 5.30 5.07
N TYR A 74 -4.21 4.77 5.98
CA TYR A 74 -4.96 3.54 5.73
C TYR A 74 -5.98 3.72 4.60
N ALA A 75 -6.68 4.84 4.57
CA ALA A 75 -7.61 5.11 3.47
C ALA A 75 -6.90 5.18 2.13
N GLY A 76 -5.74 5.85 2.09
CA GLY A 76 -4.91 5.92 0.88
C GLY A 76 -4.45 4.56 0.41
N PHE A 77 -3.95 3.74 1.31
CA PHE A 77 -3.52 2.37 0.97
C PHE A 77 -4.70 1.50 0.56
N PHE A 78 -5.85 1.67 1.18
CA PHE A 78 -7.06 0.95 0.78
C PHE A 78 -7.39 1.24 -0.69
N TYR A 79 -7.48 2.51 -1.06
CA TYR A 79 -7.78 2.88 -2.44
C TYR A 79 -6.67 2.48 -3.40
N ASP A 80 -5.43 2.62 -2.99
CA ASP A 80 -4.28 2.21 -3.80
C ASP A 80 -4.34 0.72 -4.14
N THR A 81 -4.63 -0.12 -3.17
CA THR A 81 -4.69 -1.58 -3.40
C THR A 81 -5.88 -1.97 -4.26
N VAL A 82 -7.03 -1.30 -4.10
CA VAL A 82 -8.20 -1.56 -4.94
C VAL A 82 -7.90 -1.17 -6.38
N LEU A 83 -7.34 0.01 -6.60
CA LEU A 83 -7.00 0.48 -7.94
C LEU A 83 -5.92 -0.39 -8.58
N ALA A 84 -4.92 -0.81 -7.78
CA ALA A 84 -3.86 -1.69 -8.26
C ALA A 84 -4.43 -3.04 -8.69
N PHE A 85 -5.37 -3.59 -7.94
CA PHE A 85 -6.02 -4.85 -8.31
C PHE A 85 -6.69 -4.72 -9.67
N PHE A 86 -7.52 -3.69 -9.85
CA PHE A 86 -8.21 -3.51 -11.13
C PHE A 86 -7.23 -3.24 -12.26
N ALA A 87 -6.21 -2.44 -12.01
CA ALA A 87 -5.20 -2.12 -13.03
C ALA A 87 -4.47 -3.38 -13.52
N HIS A 88 -3.97 -4.20 -12.59
CA HIS A 88 -3.25 -5.42 -12.94
C HIS A 88 -4.18 -6.47 -13.55
N TYR A 89 -5.41 -6.55 -13.07
CA TYR A 89 -6.40 -7.47 -13.63
C TYR A 89 -6.71 -7.12 -15.09
N MET A 90 -6.88 -5.81 -15.37
CA MET A 90 -7.23 -5.34 -16.73
C MET A 90 -6.11 -5.56 -17.74
N VAL A 91 -4.84 -5.49 -17.31
CA VAL A 91 -3.72 -5.74 -18.21
C VAL A 91 -3.29 -7.21 -18.22
N SER A 92 -3.92 -8.05 -17.39
CA SER A 92 -3.72 -9.50 -17.34
C SER A 92 -2.26 -9.92 -17.14
N ASP A 93 -1.52 -9.19 -16.28
CA ASP A 93 -0.11 -9.48 -16.02
C ASP A 93 0.10 -10.50 -14.89
N GLY A 94 -0.96 -10.94 -14.24
CA GLY A 94 -0.88 -11.91 -13.14
C GLY A 94 -0.47 -11.34 -11.80
N GLN A 95 -0.15 -10.04 -11.73
CA GLN A 95 0.29 -9.42 -10.48
C GLN A 95 -0.85 -8.90 -9.61
N HIS A 96 -2.09 -9.06 -10.08
CA HIS A 96 -3.26 -8.65 -9.29
C HIS A 96 -3.35 -9.39 -7.95
N LEU A 97 -2.72 -10.57 -7.83
CA LEU A 97 -2.70 -11.32 -6.58
C LEU A 97 -1.94 -10.59 -5.48
N PHE A 98 -0.87 -9.88 -5.81
CA PHE A 98 -0.15 -9.06 -4.83
C PHE A 98 -1.03 -7.94 -4.30
N ALA A 99 -1.85 -7.34 -5.16
CA ALA A 99 -2.78 -6.30 -4.75
C ALA A 99 -3.86 -6.87 -3.81
N VAL A 100 -4.33 -8.09 -4.05
CA VAL A 100 -5.29 -8.76 -3.17
C VAL A 100 -4.67 -8.99 -1.79
N ILE A 101 -3.45 -9.51 -1.75
CA ILE A 101 -2.74 -9.73 -0.48
C ILE A 101 -2.57 -8.41 0.27
N ALA A 102 -2.15 -7.36 -0.43
CA ALA A 102 -1.98 -6.03 0.17
C ALA A 102 -3.30 -5.48 0.68
N PHE A 103 -4.38 -5.66 -0.07
CA PHE A 103 -5.72 -5.22 0.33
C PHE A 103 -6.13 -5.84 1.67
N PHE A 104 -5.99 -7.16 1.80
CA PHE A 104 -6.32 -7.83 3.05
C PHE A 104 -5.37 -7.43 4.18
N ALA A 105 -4.10 -7.20 3.87
CA ALA A 105 -3.15 -6.71 4.86
C ALA A 105 -3.54 -5.32 5.38
N VAL A 106 -3.99 -4.43 4.51
CA VAL A 106 -4.47 -3.10 4.90
C VAL A 106 -5.65 -3.23 5.86
N LEU A 107 -6.65 -4.02 5.50
CA LEU A 107 -7.84 -4.18 6.32
C LEU A 107 -7.51 -4.81 7.67
N THR A 108 -6.70 -5.87 7.68
CA THR A 108 -6.31 -6.56 8.91
C THR A 108 -5.52 -5.63 9.81
N SER A 109 -4.54 -4.92 9.27
CA SER A 109 -3.74 -3.96 10.03
C SER A 109 -4.61 -2.86 10.61
N TYR A 110 -5.55 -2.35 9.83
CA TYR A 110 -6.42 -1.27 10.25
C TYR A 110 -7.30 -1.68 11.43
N PHE A 111 -8.03 -2.79 11.28
CA PHE A 111 -8.98 -3.20 12.30
C PHE A 111 -8.32 -3.70 13.58
N THR A 112 -7.22 -4.46 13.46
CA THR A 112 -6.47 -4.89 14.64
C THR A 112 -5.70 -3.73 15.27
N GLY A 113 -5.25 -2.78 14.47
CA GLY A 113 -4.53 -1.62 14.94
C GLY A 113 -5.35 -0.74 15.87
N LYS A 114 -6.66 -0.67 15.65
CA LYS A 114 -7.55 0.09 16.54
C LYS A 114 -7.53 -0.45 17.97
N GLN A 115 -7.29 -1.74 18.12
CA GLN A 115 -7.28 -2.39 19.44
C GLN A 115 -5.86 -2.49 20.02
N VAL A 116 -4.85 -2.60 19.16
CA VAL A 116 -3.45 -2.79 19.58
C VAL A 116 -2.73 -1.45 19.73
N ARG A 117 -2.93 -0.52 18.80
CA ARG A 117 -2.24 0.78 18.79
C ARG A 117 -3.22 1.90 18.43
N PRO A 118 -4.18 2.17 19.30
CA PRO A 118 -5.10 3.27 19.01
C PRO A 118 -4.39 4.60 19.03
#